data_c94aac0ce3aaa292ed6ef6c3bc3b3a42
#
_entry.id   c94aac0ce3aaa292ed6ef6c3bc3b3a42
#
_cell.length_a   1.000
_cell.length_b   1.000
_cell.length_c   1.000
_cell.angle_alpha   90.00
_cell.angle_beta   90.00
_cell.angle_gamma   90.00
#
_symmetry.space_group_name_H-M   'P 1'
#
loop_
_entity.id
_entity.type
_entity.pdbx_description
1 polymer ?
#
loop_
_entity_poly.entity_id
_entity_poly.type
_entity_poly.pdbx_seq_one_letter_code
_entity_poly.pdbx_strand_id
1 'polypeptide(L)'
;MKTYVATPANRQRDWYVVDAEGQTLGRLATRIADALRGKRKPEYTPHVDTGDFIVVVNAEKIHVTGDKLAQKRYWRHSGYPGGIKSRTLGEMLERRPEEVIRKAVKGMLPRNRLARQQLTKLKVYAGPEHPHEAQQPKPMEIQT
;
A
#
# COMPACT_ATOMS: atom_id res chain seq x y z
N MET A 1 26.55 17.06 -20.19
CA MET A 1 25.23 16.55 -19.78
C MET A 1 25.31 16.04 -18.34
N LYS A 2 24.46 16.51 -17.46
CA LYS A 2 24.44 16.05 -16.08
C LYS A 2 23.24 15.12 -15.85
N THR A 3 23.47 13.99 -15.19
CA THR A 3 22.38 13.10 -14.76
C THR A 3 21.67 13.72 -13.57
N TYR A 4 20.35 13.74 -13.62
CA TYR A 4 19.53 14.22 -12.50
C TYR A 4 19.53 13.18 -11.38
N VAL A 5 19.82 13.63 -10.16
CA VAL A 5 19.72 12.82 -8.94
C VAL A 5 18.85 13.59 -7.96
N ALA A 6 17.77 12.97 -7.51
CA ALA A 6 16.88 13.59 -6.54
C ALA A 6 17.55 13.69 -5.17
N THR A 7 17.26 14.77 -4.47
CA THR A 7 17.69 14.97 -3.08
C THR A 7 16.45 15.23 -2.21
N PRO A 8 16.52 15.03 -0.89
CA PRO A 8 15.38 15.35 -0.02
C PRO A 8 14.90 16.80 -0.14
N ALA A 9 15.78 17.70 -0.55
CA ALA A 9 15.43 19.11 -0.71
C ALA A 9 14.67 19.42 -2.01
N ASN A 10 14.95 18.69 -3.10
CA ASN A 10 14.37 19.00 -4.42
C ASN A 10 13.30 18.02 -4.89
N ARG A 11 13.01 16.99 -4.10
CA ARG A 11 11.95 16.04 -4.46
C ARG A 11 10.57 16.67 -4.27
N GLN A 12 9.65 16.32 -5.17
CA GLN A 12 8.24 16.69 -5.05
C GLN A 12 7.42 15.44 -4.71
N ARG A 13 6.57 15.53 -3.71
CA ARG A 13 5.68 14.44 -3.28
C ARG A 13 4.26 14.97 -3.21
N ASP A 14 3.39 14.36 -3.99
CA ASP A 14 1.99 14.71 -4.03
C ASP A 14 1.15 13.74 -3.20
N TRP A 15 -0.09 14.12 -2.94
CA TRP A 15 -1.07 13.27 -2.26
C TRP A 15 -2.09 12.78 -3.26
N TYR A 16 -2.36 11.47 -3.23
CA TYR A 16 -3.36 10.84 -4.08
C TYR A 16 -4.32 10.02 -3.24
N VAL A 17 -5.59 9.98 -3.65
CA VAL A 17 -6.60 9.10 -3.06
C VAL A 17 -6.97 8.02 -4.07
N VAL A 18 -7.07 6.78 -3.59
CA VAL A 18 -7.40 5.60 -4.38
C VAL A 18 -8.63 4.95 -3.79
N ASP A 19 -9.63 4.68 -4.62
CA ASP A 19 -10.81 3.93 -4.21
C ASP A 19 -10.58 2.44 -4.50
N ALA A 20 -10.58 1.65 -3.43
CA ALA A 20 -10.35 0.20 -3.51
C ALA A 20 -11.60 -0.60 -3.85
N GLU A 21 -12.78 0.04 -3.91
CA GLU A 21 -14.05 -0.65 -4.17
C GLU A 21 -14.01 -1.35 -5.53
N GLY A 22 -14.22 -2.67 -5.52
CA GLY A 22 -14.24 -3.48 -6.74
C GLY A 22 -12.88 -3.73 -7.39
N GLN A 23 -11.80 -3.18 -6.83
CA GLN A 23 -10.44 -3.39 -7.37
C GLN A 23 -9.88 -4.72 -6.90
N THR A 24 -9.11 -5.38 -7.76
CA THR A 24 -8.42 -6.63 -7.41
C THR A 24 -7.24 -6.34 -6.50
N LEU A 25 -7.17 -7.03 -5.35
CA LEU A 25 -6.18 -6.77 -4.30
C LEU A 25 -4.74 -6.76 -4.82
N GLY A 26 -4.30 -7.81 -5.51
CA GLY A 26 -2.92 -7.92 -5.98
C GLY A 26 -2.55 -6.84 -6.99
N ARG A 27 -3.41 -6.57 -7.94
CA ARG A 27 -3.16 -5.56 -8.98
C ARG A 27 -3.17 -4.15 -8.40
N LEU A 28 -4.10 -3.87 -7.49
CA LEU A 28 -4.13 -2.59 -6.78
C LEU A 28 -2.85 -2.39 -5.97
N ALA A 29 -2.42 -3.40 -5.22
CA ALA A 29 -1.22 -3.34 -4.40
C ALA A 29 0.03 -3.08 -5.23
N THR A 30 0.15 -3.66 -6.42
CA THR A 30 1.27 -3.41 -7.34
C THR A 30 1.35 -1.94 -7.74
N ARG A 31 0.22 -1.35 -8.11
CA ARG A 31 0.16 0.07 -8.50
C ARG A 31 0.49 0.99 -7.33
N ILE A 32 -0.01 0.68 -6.16
CA ILE A 32 0.29 1.46 -4.95
C ILE A 32 1.78 1.37 -4.61
N ALA A 33 2.37 0.19 -4.68
CA ALA A 33 3.80 0.00 -4.39
C ALA A 33 4.68 0.81 -5.35
N ASP A 34 4.36 0.81 -6.65
CA ASP A 34 5.08 1.60 -7.65
C ASP A 34 4.97 3.10 -7.36
N ALA A 35 3.79 3.57 -7.00
CA ALA A 35 3.58 4.98 -6.64
C ALA A 35 4.34 5.40 -5.38
N LEU A 36 4.38 4.53 -4.36
CA LEU A 36 5.12 4.78 -3.12
C LEU A 36 6.62 4.85 -3.34
N ARG A 37 7.15 4.06 -4.27
CA ARG A 37 8.57 4.07 -4.62
C ARG A 37 8.94 5.21 -5.57
N GLY A 38 7.98 5.73 -6.31
CA GLY A 38 8.21 6.75 -7.33
C GLY A 38 8.71 6.19 -8.66
N LYS A 39 8.58 4.90 -8.92
CA LYS A 39 9.11 4.26 -10.15
C LYS A 39 8.57 4.85 -11.45
N ARG A 40 7.41 5.46 -11.42
CA ARG A 40 6.77 6.04 -12.62
C ARG A 40 7.18 7.47 -12.89
N LYS A 41 7.91 8.07 -11.96
CA LYS A 41 8.39 9.44 -12.10
C LYS A 41 9.71 9.47 -12.87
N PRO A 42 9.91 10.47 -13.78
CA PRO A 42 11.20 10.62 -14.44
C PRO A 42 12.36 10.86 -13.48
N GLU A 43 12.08 11.51 -12.35
CA GLU A 43 13.06 11.83 -11.31
C GLU A 43 13.33 10.68 -10.33
N TYR A 44 12.86 9.46 -10.62
CA TYR A 44 13.09 8.30 -9.75
C TYR A 44 14.57 8.10 -9.44
N THR A 45 14.90 8.04 -8.15
CA THR A 45 16.27 7.83 -7.67
C THR A 45 16.22 6.68 -6.63
N PRO A 46 16.98 5.58 -6.86
CA PRO A 46 16.84 4.38 -6.02
C PRO A 46 17.13 4.57 -4.54
N HIS A 47 18.03 5.50 -4.19
CA HIS A 47 18.42 5.71 -2.79
C HIS A 47 17.63 6.82 -2.08
N VAL A 48 16.73 7.49 -2.78
CA VAL A 48 15.91 8.58 -2.23
C VAL A 48 14.44 8.22 -2.35
N ASP A 49 13.64 8.56 -1.35
CA ASP A 49 12.20 8.38 -1.37
C ASP A 49 11.54 9.49 -2.22
N THR A 50 11.38 9.21 -3.52
CA THR A 50 10.75 10.14 -4.48
C THR A 50 9.28 9.85 -4.72
N GLY A 51 8.70 8.86 -4.05
CA GLY A 51 7.30 8.47 -4.24
C GLY A 51 6.31 9.43 -3.56
N ASP A 52 5.04 9.20 -3.84
CA ASP A 52 3.95 10.04 -3.36
C ASP A 52 3.26 9.44 -2.13
N PHE A 53 2.47 10.27 -1.45
CA PHE A 53 1.58 9.80 -0.39
C PHE A 53 0.30 9.24 -1.02
N ILE A 54 -0.11 8.06 -0.56
CA ILE A 54 -1.30 7.38 -1.07
C ILE A 54 -2.29 7.18 0.07
N VAL A 55 -3.52 7.63 -0.15
CA VAL A 55 -4.65 7.39 0.74
C VAL A 55 -5.58 6.40 0.05
N VAL A 56 -5.84 5.25 0.69
CA VAL A 56 -6.74 4.23 0.16
C VAL A 56 -8.03 4.25 0.97
N VAL A 57 -9.15 4.34 0.29
CA VAL A 57 -10.48 4.30 0.91
C VAL A 57 -11.25 3.06 0.45
N ASN A 58 -12.29 2.70 1.16
CA ASN A 58 -13.13 1.51 0.87
C ASN A 58 -12.34 0.20 0.89
N ALA A 59 -11.36 0.08 1.80
CA ALA A 59 -10.55 -1.15 1.90
C ALA A 59 -11.40 -2.41 2.17
N GLU A 60 -12.52 -2.27 2.85
CA GLU A 60 -13.44 -3.37 3.14
C GLU A 60 -14.12 -3.95 1.89
N LYS A 61 -14.16 -3.19 0.79
CA LYS A 61 -14.81 -3.56 -0.46
C LYS A 61 -13.82 -4.05 -1.51
N ILE A 62 -12.61 -4.37 -1.14
CA ILE A 62 -11.61 -4.90 -2.06
C ILE A 62 -12.04 -6.27 -2.59
N HIS A 63 -11.80 -6.51 -3.88
CA HIS A 63 -12.15 -7.77 -4.53
C HIS A 63 -10.97 -8.75 -4.51
N VAL A 64 -11.28 -10.02 -4.24
CA VAL A 64 -10.29 -11.10 -4.24
C VAL A 64 -10.83 -12.23 -5.11
N THR A 65 -9.99 -12.74 -6.03
CA THR A 65 -10.39 -13.81 -6.96
C THR A 65 -10.21 -15.20 -6.35
N GLY A 66 -10.98 -16.19 -6.88
CA GLY A 66 -10.91 -17.57 -6.44
C GLY A 66 -11.35 -17.79 -5.00
N ASP A 67 -10.85 -18.84 -4.37
CA ASP A 67 -11.19 -19.22 -2.99
C ASP A 67 -10.23 -18.65 -1.95
N LYS A 68 -9.55 -17.55 -2.26
CA LYS A 68 -8.55 -16.95 -1.37
C LYS A 68 -9.16 -16.50 -0.03
N LEU A 69 -10.43 -16.11 -0.02
CA LEU A 69 -11.10 -15.73 1.23
C LEU A 69 -11.04 -16.84 2.28
N ALA A 70 -11.16 -18.09 1.86
CA ALA A 70 -11.14 -19.25 2.74
C ALA A 70 -9.75 -19.91 2.83
N GLN A 71 -8.96 -19.87 1.76
CA GLN A 71 -7.71 -20.63 1.66
C GLN A 71 -6.47 -19.83 2.00
N LYS A 72 -6.44 -18.53 1.68
CA LYS A 72 -5.28 -17.71 2.01
C LYS A 72 -5.25 -17.43 3.50
N ARG A 73 -4.09 -17.68 4.14
CA ARG A 73 -3.93 -17.48 5.58
C ARG A 73 -2.79 -16.53 5.88
N TYR A 74 -2.98 -15.73 6.91
CA TYR A 74 -1.96 -14.85 7.47
C TYR A 74 -1.44 -15.46 8.75
N TRP A 75 -0.16 -15.81 8.75
CA TRP A 75 0.49 -16.50 9.86
C TRP A 75 1.27 -15.53 10.73
N ARG A 76 1.24 -15.79 12.03
CA ARG A 76 2.09 -15.08 12.99
C ARG A 76 2.52 -16.07 14.08
N HIS A 77 3.66 -15.78 14.70
CA HIS A 77 4.20 -16.58 15.78
C HIS A 77 4.48 -15.68 16.97
N SER A 78 4.08 -16.11 18.19
CA SER A 78 4.27 -15.36 19.42
C SER A 78 5.71 -15.40 19.97
N GLY A 79 6.55 -16.30 19.44
CA GLY A 79 7.89 -16.55 19.94
C GLY A 79 7.97 -17.66 21.00
N TYR A 80 6.83 -18.17 21.45
CA TYR A 80 6.76 -19.28 22.41
C TYR A 80 6.48 -20.60 21.70
N PRO A 81 6.91 -21.76 22.28
CA PRO A 81 6.57 -23.07 21.70
C PRO A 81 5.05 -23.22 21.52
N GLY A 82 4.65 -23.68 20.32
CA GLY A 82 3.24 -23.82 19.98
C GLY A 82 2.50 -22.50 19.75
N GLY A 83 3.22 -21.38 19.63
CA GLY A 83 2.63 -20.05 19.50
C GLY A 83 2.28 -19.64 18.07
N ILE A 84 2.22 -20.56 17.11
CA ILE A 84 1.82 -20.25 15.74
C ILE A 84 0.31 -20.00 15.69
N LYS A 85 -0.08 -18.90 15.05
CA LYS A 85 -1.48 -18.51 14.87
C LYS A 85 -1.72 -18.11 13.42
N SER A 86 -2.93 -18.31 12.94
CA SER A 86 -3.31 -17.91 11.59
C SER A 86 -4.72 -17.36 11.56
N ARG A 87 -4.98 -16.54 10.55
CA ARG A 87 -6.33 -16.07 10.21
C ARG A 87 -6.50 -16.18 8.71
N THR A 88 -7.72 -16.52 8.28
CA THR A 88 -8.03 -16.51 6.84
C THR A 88 -8.15 -15.09 6.33
N LEU A 89 -8.05 -14.93 5.01
CA LEU A 89 -8.24 -13.62 4.37
C LEU A 89 -9.63 -13.05 4.68
N GLY A 90 -10.68 -13.90 4.68
CA GLY A 90 -12.02 -13.46 5.03
C GLY A 90 -12.12 -12.91 6.44
N GLU A 91 -11.50 -13.57 7.42
CA GLU A 91 -11.46 -13.10 8.81
C GLU A 91 -10.71 -11.78 8.93
N MET A 92 -9.61 -11.61 8.20
CA MET A 92 -8.84 -10.36 8.20
C MET A 92 -9.64 -9.21 7.59
N LEU A 93 -10.39 -9.46 6.52
CA LEU A 93 -11.24 -8.43 5.90
C LEU A 93 -12.37 -7.97 6.81
N GLU A 94 -12.92 -8.88 7.64
CA GLU A 94 -13.94 -8.52 8.61
C GLU A 94 -13.39 -7.71 9.78
N ARG A 95 -12.22 -8.08 10.27
CA ARG A 95 -11.64 -7.46 11.48
C ARG A 95 -10.80 -6.23 11.18
N ARG A 96 -9.90 -6.34 10.21
CA ARG A 96 -8.94 -5.27 9.87
C ARG A 96 -8.69 -5.25 8.37
N PRO A 97 -9.61 -4.72 7.57
CA PRO A 97 -9.43 -4.67 6.11
C PRO A 97 -8.22 -3.82 5.70
N GLU A 98 -7.85 -2.83 6.50
CA GLU A 98 -6.68 -1.98 6.23
C GLU A 98 -5.39 -2.79 6.21
N GLU A 99 -5.27 -3.78 7.10
CA GLU A 99 -4.07 -4.61 7.18
C GLU A 99 -3.90 -5.52 5.96
N VAL A 100 -4.99 -5.93 5.33
CA VAL A 100 -4.94 -6.76 4.11
C VAL A 100 -4.21 -6.01 3.00
N ILE A 101 -4.60 -4.78 2.74
CA ILE A 101 -3.97 -3.95 1.70
C ILE A 101 -2.54 -3.60 2.10
N ARG A 102 -2.32 -3.22 3.35
CA ARG A 102 -0.99 -2.85 3.84
C ARG A 102 0.00 -4.00 3.71
N LYS A 103 -0.39 -5.21 4.08
CA LYS A 103 0.48 -6.39 3.95
C LYS A 103 0.77 -6.75 2.50
N ALA A 104 -0.22 -6.62 1.61
CA ALA A 104 -0.01 -6.86 0.20
C ALA A 104 1.01 -5.87 -0.39
N VAL A 105 0.88 -4.59 -0.07
CA VAL A 105 1.82 -3.56 -0.54
C VAL A 105 3.21 -3.77 0.07
N LYS A 106 3.29 -4.07 1.36
CA LYS A 106 4.56 -4.33 2.04
C LYS A 106 5.33 -5.48 1.40
N GLY A 107 4.63 -6.55 1.00
CA GLY A 107 5.25 -7.68 0.31
C GLY A 107 5.79 -7.35 -1.07
N MET A 108 5.30 -6.28 -1.69
CA MET A 108 5.73 -5.81 -3.01
C MET A 108 6.78 -4.72 -2.97
N LEU A 109 7.09 -4.18 -1.79
CA LEU A 109 8.18 -3.24 -1.57
C LEU A 109 9.47 -3.98 -1.23
N PRO A 110 10.65 -3.38 -1.49
CA PRO A 110 11.93 -3.98 -1.06
C PRO A 110 11.98 -4.16 0.45
N ARG A 111 12.85 -5.08 0.91
CA ARG A 111 13.02 -5.36 2.34
C ARG A 111 14.21 -4.59 2.90
N ASN A 112 14.07 -3.28 2.99
CA ASN A 112 15.15 -2.39 3.49
C ASN A 112 14.57 -1.23 4.29
N ARG A 113 15.45 -0.37 4.80
CA ARG A 113 15.05 0.80 5.60
C ARG A 113 14.27 1.82 4.78
N LEU A 114 14.67 2.04 3.53
CA LEU A 114 13.97 2.98 2.65
C LEU A 114 12.53 2.55 2.40
N ALA A 115 12.30 1.26 2.16
CA ALA A 115 10.95 0.72 1.96
C ALA A 115 10.07 0.89 3.20
N ARG A 116 10.63 0.81 4.40
CA ARG A 116 9.88 1.07 5.62
C ARG A 116 9.40 2.52 5.68
N GLN A 117 10.24 3.47 5.27
CA GLN A 117 9.84 4.87 5.16
C GLN A 117 8.77 5.07 4.07
N GLN A 118 8.92 4.40 2.93
CA GLN A 118 7.94 4.45 1.85
C GLN A 118 6.58 3.93 2.29
N LEU A 119 6.56 2.85 3.06
CA LEU A 119 5.31 2.27 3.55
C LEU A 119 4.57 3.20 4.52
N THR A 120 5.26 4.05 5.26
CA THR A 120 4.61 5.02 6.16
C THR A 120 3.77 6.06 5.42
N LYS A 121 4.01 6.26 4.14
CA LYS A 121 3.23 7.16 3.30
C LYS A 121 1.90 6.56 2.83
N LEU A 122 1.70 5.26 3.04
CA LEU A 122 0.45 4.59 2.74
C LEU A 122 -0.51 4.74 3.92
N LYS A 123 -1.67 5.35 3.65
CA LYS A 123 -2.74 5.54 4.62
C LYS A 123 -3.97 4.79 4.12
N VAL A 124 -4.43 3.80 4.85
CA VAL A 124 -5.53 2.92 4.43
C VAL A 124 -6.71 3.07 5.38
N TYR A 125 -7.90 3.23 4.83
CA TYR A 125 -9.14 3.36 5.58
C TYR A 125 -10.20 2.39 5.06
N ALA A 126 -10.92 1.78 5.97
CA ALA A 126 -11.95 0.79 5.63
C ALA A 126 -13.15 1.40 4.91
N GLY A 127 -13.60 2.58 5.36
CA GLY A 127 -14.74 3.27 4.81
C GLY A 127 -14.41 4.27 3.71
N PRO A 128 -15.42 5.02 3.23
CA PRO A 128 -15.21 5.98 2.14
C PRO A 128 -14.58 7.30 2.59
N GLU A 129 -14.49 7.55 3.89
CA GLU A 129 -13.99 8.80 4.44
C GLU A 129 -12.54 8.70 4.88
N HIS A 130 -11.82 9.82 4.79
CA HIS A 130 -10.43 9.93 5.26
C HIS A 130 -10.20 11.30 5.89
N PRO A 131 -9.29 11.41 6.88
CA PRO A 131 -9.03 12.69 7.56
C PRO A 131 -7.98 13.56 6.85
N HIS A 132 -7.80 13.41 5.56
CA HIS A 132 -6.72 14.07 4.80
C HIS A 132 -7.23 15.16 3.86
N GLU A 133 -8.37 15.78 4.16
CA GLU A 133 -8.90 16.87 3.34
C GLU A 133 -7.96 18.07 3.24
N ALA A 134 -7.23 18.35 4.32
CA ALA A 134 -6.28 19.45 4.36
C ALA A 134 -5.13 19.30 3.36
N GLN A 135 -4.73 18.06 3.05
CA GLN A 135 -3.70 17.77 2.07
C GLN A 135 -4.21 17.82 0.62
N GLN A 136 -5.52 17.93 0.42
CA GLN A 136 -6.16 17.99 -0.89
C GLN A 136 -5.70 16.87 -1.84
N PRO A 137 -5.89 15.58 -1.47
CA PRO A 137 -5.42 14.48 -2.31
C PRO A 137 -6.17 14.45 -3.64
N LYS A 138 -5.42 14.23 -4.72
CA LYS A 138 -6.00 14.11 -6.06
C LYS A 138 -6.43 12.68 -6.32
N PRO A 139 -7.52 12.44 -7.05
CA PRO A 139 -7.90 11.10 -7.45
C PRO A 139 -6.80 10.44 -8.29
N MET A 140 -6.50 9.17 -7.99
CA MET A 140 -5.61 8.36 -8.81
C MET A 140 -6.45 7.23 -9.42
N GLU A 141 -6.52 7.19 -10.75
CA GLU A 141 -7.18 6.09 -11.45
C GLU A 141 -6.22 4.91 -11.57
N ILE A 142 -6.68 3.76 -11.13
CA ILE A 142 -5.95 2.50 -11.25
C ILE A 142 -6.72 1.59 -12.20
N GLN A 143 -6.10 1.32 -13.32
CA GLN A 143 -6.62 0.33 -14.27
C GLN A 143 -6.10 -1.05 -13.87
N THR A 144 -7.00 -1.91 -13.50
CA THR A 144 -6.70 -3.30 -13.12
C THR A 144 -7.15 -4.28 -14.16
#